data_b9ffb0a680c76801806c7cd7820e1e12
#
_entry.id   b9ffb0a680c76801806c7cd7820e1e12
#
_cell.length_a   1.000
_cell.length_b   1.000
_cell.length_c   1.000
_cell.angle_alpha   90.00
_cell.angle_beta   90.00
_cell.angle_gamma   90.00
#
_symmetry.space_group_name_H-M   'P 1'
#
loop_
_entity.id
_entity.type
_entity.pdbx_description
1 polymer ?
#
loop_
_entity_poly.entity_id
_entity_poly.type
_entity_poly.pdbx_seq_one_letter_code
_entity_poly.pdbx_strand_id
1 'polypeptide(L)'
;MDDRGYVAQALFDRLSGDGVPFRILGDAQGYPERAPPEVQLAVARAALDGMPRALGQFCRELDLQLVHLAPEDSRAWRCVLAWTDEVGRPRFMSARICSDYCRGLRCYLRAEELLAGNPDTLFSHALIDAVERGELNPEAAAWLCAQWNEDPRSSIERVARFWPDAANIRLIAQAAKHGEWTPVRAALGALRRALRRAVWPDPGDALARIAVAARTLVQPARAAVVFMGRESALRKAVLADVSRDLAPLGLSLFEAGQHAPRAQLRVVFDQGNPHPDVISVQSSQGLAPATLAVERSILRWLECRVERRYPGALVGDNPVAAHVLQFAVRHRLPGVQFFMNCAIRCRIGSPVLMPYPFGIVMERGVSLGSRVTVMQHASLQGEVIVEDNVVIGPGARVVGPMKGPRLRIGRGATIGPNAVVTQDVPSHDTVVVEKRRKDRVSVVNV
;
A
#
# COMPACT_ATOMS: atom_id res chain seq x y z
N MET A 1 18.69 4.34 -11.22
CA MET A 1 17.65 3.73 -12.04
C MET A 1 16.31 4.00 -11.38
N ASP A 2 15.26 4.31 -12.10
CA ASP A 2 13.94 4.56 -11.46
C ASP A 2 13.24 3.20 -11.27
N ASP A 3 13.36 2.62 -10.07
CA ASP A 3 12.80 1.29 -9.74
C ASP A 3 11.27 1.25 -9.85
N ARG A 4 10.59 2.42 -9.93
CA ARG A 4 9.13 2.51 -10.05
C ARG A 4 8.59 1.80 -11.28
N GLY A 5 9.29 1.91 -12.41
CA GLY A 5 8.90 1.27 -13.65
C GLY A 5 8.92 -0.25 -13.54
N TYR A 6 9.93 -0.79 -12.87
CA TYR A 6 10.01 -2.24 -12.64
C TYR A 6 8.92 -2.74 -11.69
N VAL A 7 8.61 -1.98 -10.63
CA VAL A 7 7.50 -2.32 -9.73
C VAL A 7 6.15 -2.25 -10.47
N ALA A 8 5.98 -1.25 -11.36
CA ALA A 8 4.78 -1.15 -12.17
C ALA A 8 4.66 -2.32 -13.16
N GLN A 9 5.75 -2.66 -13.86
CA GLN A 9 5.79 -3.79 -14.78
C GLN A 9 5.47 -5.11 -14.05
N ALA A 10 6.06 -5.34 -12.89
CA ALA A 10 5.75 -6.52 -12.08
C ALA A 10 4.27 -6.58 -11.66
N LEU A 11 3.64 -5.43 -11.39
CA LEU A 11 2.20 -5.36 -11.12
C LEU A 11 1.39 -5.76 -12.37
N PHE A 12 1.79 -5.31 -13.57
CA PHE A 12 1.13 -5.66 -14.84
C PHE A 12 1.26 -7.15 -15.13
N ASP A 13 2.45 -7.71 -14.95
CA ASP A 13 2.72 -9.14 -15.14
C ASP A 13 1.90 -9.98 -14.16
N ARG A 14 1.75 -9.53 -12.91
CA ARG A 14 0.92 -10.19 -11.91
C ARG A 14 -0.55 -10.17 -12.32
N LEU A 15 -1.11 -9.02 -12.70
CA LEU A 15 -2.50 -8.92 -13.13
C LEU A 15 -2.77 -9.80 -14.36
N SER A 16 -1.82 -9.85 -15.31
CA SER A 16 -1.88 -10.74 -16.47
C SER A 16 -1.87 -12.21 -16.06
N GLY A 17 -0.98 -12.60 -15.15
CA GLY A 17 -0.87 -13.96 -14.64
C GLY A 17 -2.12 -14.43 -13.88
N ASP A 18 -2.77 -13.52 -13.18
CA ASP A 18 -4.05 -13.78 -12.49
C ASP A 18 -5.26 -13.77 -13.45
N GLY A 19 -5.05 -13.54 -14.74
CA GLY A 19 -6.11 -13.48 -15.74
C GLY A 19 -7.04 -12.26 -15.58
N VAL A 20 -6.59 -11.20 -14.93
CA VAL A 20 -7.36 -9.97 -14.74
C VAL A 20 -7.22 -9.10 -15.99
N PRO A 21 -8.31 -8.85 -16.76
CA PRO A 21 -8.25 -7.91 -17.87
C PRO A 21 -7.97 -6.51 -17.35
N PHE A 22 -6.92 -5.88 -17.87
CA PHE A 22 -6.59 -4.49 -17.51
C PHE A 22 -6.08 -3.70 -18.72
N ARG A 23 -6.08 -2.39 -18.58
CA ARG A 23 -5.51 -1.43 -19.53
C ARG A 23 -4.77 -0.34 -18.78
N ILE A 24 -3.55 -0.01 -19.23
CA ILE A 24 -2.80 1.14 -18.75
C ILE A 24 -3.43 2.40 -19.38
N LEU A 25 -3.78 3.37 -18.53
CA LEU A 25 -4.39 4.63 -18.93
C LEU A 25 -3.33 5.74 -19.06
N GLY A 26 -2.46 5.63 -20.04
CA GLY A 26 -1.35 6.54 -20.30
C GLY A 26 -0.31 5.91 -21.22
N ASP A 27 0.87 6.51 -21.29
CA ASP A 27 1.97 5.97 -22.09
C ASP A 27 2.48 4.65 -21.50
N ALA A 28 2.16 3.55 -22.19
CA ALA A 28 2.61 2.22 -21.83
C ALA A 28 4.00 1.87 -22.40
N GLN A 29 4.51 2.63 -23.38
CA GLN A 29 5.78 2.32 -24.06
C GLN A 29 7.01 2.70 -23.22
N GLY A 30 6.82 3.55 -22.20
CA GLY A 30 7.91 3.97 -21.32
C GLY A 30 8.34 2.94 -20.27
N TYR A 31 7.53 1.91 -20.00
CA TYR A 31 7.84 0.90 -18.98
C TYR A 31 8.84 -0.14 -19.48
N PRO A 32 9.76 -0.65 -18.63
CA PRO A 32 9.97 -0.27 -17.23
C PRO A 32 10.92 0.93 -17.02
N GLU A 33 11.53 1.50 -18.06
CA GLU A 33 12.59 2.51 -17.94
C GLU A 33 12.07 3.85 -17.41
N ARG A 34 10.82 4.17 -17.71
CA ARG A 34 10.12 5.38 -17.24
C ARG A 34 8.75 5.01 -16.68
N ALA A 35 8.46 5.51 -15.49
CA ALA A 35 7.14 5.41 -14.89
C ALA A 35 6.64 6.79 -14.50
N PRO A 36 5.35 7.11 -14.76
CA PRO A 36 4.76 8.34 -14.28
C PRO A 36 4.69 8.34 -12.73
N PRO A 37 4.57 9.52 -12.10
CA PRO A 37 4.41 9.60 -10.64
C PRO A 37 3.20 8.81 -10.11
N GLU A 38 2.15 8.68 -10.93
CA GLU A 38 0.95 7.91 -10.64
C GLU A 38 0.61 7.01 -11.83
N VAL A 39 0.65 5.72 -11.61
CA VAL A 39 0.22 4.70 -12.58
C VAL A 39 -1.31 4.63 -12.57
N GLN A 40 -1.95 4.73 -13.74
CA GLN A 40 -3.39 4.62 -13.86
C GLN A 40 -3.77 3.36 -14.64
N LEU A 41 -4.64 2.55 -14.05
CA LEU A 41 -5.10 1.28 -14.63
C LEU A 41 -6.62 1.24 -14.68
N ALA A 42 -7.16 0.80 -15.82
CA ALA A 42 -8.53 0.32 -15.91
C ALA A 42 -8.54 -1.20 -15.73
N VAL A 43 -9.50 -1.71 -14.97
CA VAL A 43 -9.72 -3.16 -14.78
C VAL A 43 -11.21 -3.48 -14.96
N ALA A 44 -11.53 -4.74 -15.23
CA ALA A 44 -12.92 -5.18 -15.24
C ALA A 44 -13.58 -4.93 -13.87
N ARG A 45 -14.86 -4.52 -13.87
CA ARG A 45 -15.59 -4.20 -12.65
C ARG A 45 -15.62 -5.35 -11.64
N ALA A 46 -15.74 -6.58 -12.13
CA ALA A 46 -15.71 -7.77 -11.28
C ALA A 46 -14.37 -7.98 -10.54
N ALA A 47 -13.26 -7.48 -11.11
CA ALA A 47 -11.94 -7.60 -10.49
C ALA A 47 -11.69 -6.51 -9.43
N LEU A 48 -12.43 -5.41 -9.45
CA LEU A 48 -12.17 -4.25 -8.59
C LEU A 48 -12.36 -4.57 -7.10
N ASP A 49 -13.36 -5.38 -6.76
CA ASP A 49 -13.63 -5.77 -5.36
C ASP A 49 -12.52 -6.65 -4.77
N GLY A 50 -11.87 -7.47 -5.62
CA GLY A 50 -10.74 -8.30 -5.24
C GLY A 50 -9.39 -7.56 -5.18
N MET A 51 -9.33 -6.33 -5.68
CA MET A 51 -8.09 -5.58 -5.84
C MET A 51 -7.32 -5.34 -4.54
N PRO A 52 -7.95 -5.00 -3.39
CA PRO A 52 -7.24 -4.89 -2.13
C PRO A 52 -6.45 -6.16 -1.76
N ARG A 53 -7.05 -7.34 -1.98
CA ARG A 53 -6.41 -8.63 -1.71
C ARG A 53 -5.26 -8.90 -2.70
N ALA A 54 -5.47 -8.65 -3.97
CA ALA A 54 -4.46 -8.83 -5.01
C ALA A 54 -3.24 -7.93 -4.77
N LEU A 55 -3.44 -6.66 -4.43
CA LEU A 55 -2.38 -5.72 -4.09
C LEU A 55 -1.61 -6.14 -2.83
N GLY A 56 -2.32 -6.56 -1.79
CA GLY A 56 -1.68 -7.04 -0.56
C GLY A 56 -0.84 -8.29 -0.79
N GLN A 57 -1.28 -9.21 -1.65
CA GLN A 57 -0.54 -10.40 -2.02
C GLN A 57 0.68 -10.06 -2.88
N PHE A 58 0.52 -9.18 -3.87
CA PHE A 58 1.60 -8.65 -4.69
C PHE A 58 2.71 -8.01 -3.85
N CYS A 59 2.32 -7.16 -2.87
CA CYS A 59 3.30 -6.53 -1.99
C CYS A 59 4.10 -7.54 -1.16
N ARG A 60 3.47 -8.63 -0.71
CA ARG A 60 4.17 -9.67 0.05
C ARG A 60 5.18 -10.44 -0.79
N GLU A 61 4.82 -10.76 -2.03
CA GLU A 61 5.68 -11.52 -2.94
C GLU A 61 6.95 -10.77 -3.32
N LEU A 62 6.86 -9.45 -3.45
CA LEU A 62 7.99 -8.59 -3.83
C LEU A 62 8.63 -7.82 -2.66
N ASP A 63 8.29 -8.15 -1.42
CA ASP A 63 8.79 -7.44 -0.23
C ASP A 63 8.50 -5.92 -0.24
N LEU A 64 7.37 -5.53 -0.83
CA LEU A 64 6.88 -4.15 -0.84
C LEU A 64 5.95 -3.91 0.34
N GLN A 65 5.76 -2.63 0.69
CA GLN A 65 4.80 -2.21 1.72
C GLN A 65 3.62 -1.48 1.08
N LEU A 66 2.40 -1.91 1.38
CA LEU A 66 1.18 -1.20 1.00
C LEU A 66 0.87 -0.14 2.05
N VAL A 67 1.40 1.06 1.88
CA VAL A 67 1.34 2.14 2.90
C VAL A 67 0.08 3.01 2.81
N HIS A 68 -0.60 2.97 1.68
CA HIS A 68 -1.89 3.62 1.49
C HIS A 68 -2.79 2.76 0.62
N LEU A 69 -4.05 2.61 1.04
CA LEU A 69 -5.10 2.01 0.24
C LEU A 69 -6.42 2.67 0.64
N ALA A 70 -7.09 3.29 -0.31
CA ALA A 70 -8.37 3.94 -0.09
C ALA A 70 -9.27 3.85 -1.33
N PRO A 71 -10.57 3.60 -1.18
CA PRO A 71 -11.51 3.78 -2.27
C PRO A 71 -11.65 5.28 -2.53
N GLU A 72 -11.49 5.71 -3.79
CA GLU A 72 -11.84 7.07 -4.20
C GLU A 72 -13.36 7.22 -4.33
N ASP A 73 -13.98 6.17 -4.88
CA ASP A 73 -15.42 5.99 -5.00
C ASP A 73 -15.74 4.48 -5.09
N SER A 74 -16.96 4.11 -5.49
CA SER A 74 -17.35 2.71 -5.67
C SER A 74 -16.66 2.01 -6.86
N ARG A 75 -15.91 2.75 -7.67
CA ARG A 75 -15.35 2.32 -8.95
C ARG A 75 -13.84 2.53 -9.07
N ALA A 76 -13.18 3.00 -8.03
CA ALA A 76 -11.74 3.23 -8.06
C ALA A 76 -11.07 3.05 -6.70
N TRP A 77 -9.89 2.47 -6.74
CA TRP A 77 -8.95 2.40 -5.62
C TRP A 77 -7.73 3.26 -5.89
N ARG A 78 -7.28 3.96 -4.87
CA ARG A 78 -5.96 4.58 -4.85
C ARG A 78 -5.07 3.84 -3.88
N CYS A 79 -3.89 3.44 -4.32
CA CYS A 79 -2.90 2.82 -3.48
C CYS A 79 -1.54 3.50 -3.61
N VAL A 80 -0.71 3.36 -2.57
CA VAL A 80 0.70 3.73 -2.59
C VAL A 80 1.50 2.55 -2.07
N LEU A 81 2.43 2.12 -2.89
CA LEU A 81 3.40 1.08 -2.59
C LEU A 81 4.71 1.75 -2.18
N ALA A 82 5.38 1.20 -1.19
CA ALA A 82 6.66 1.68 -0.72
C ALA A 82 7.69 0.55 -0.66
N TRP A 83 8.95 0.87 -0.92
CA TRP A 83 10.10 -0.01 -0.72
C TRP A 83 11.32 0.81 -0.31
N THR A 84 12.39 0.17 0.00
CA THR A 84 13.67 0.83 0.30
C THR A 84 14.67 0.52 -0.81
N ASP A 85 15.37 1.56 -1.29
CA ASP A 85 16.49 1.38 -2.22
C ASP A 85 17.71 0.76 -1.53
N GLU A 86 18.76 0.50 -2.29
CA GLU A 86 20.03 -0.10 -1.80
C GLU A 86 20.68 0.71 -0.67
N VAL A 87 20.45 2.02 -0.65
CA VAL A 87 20.95 2.93 0.40
C VAL A 87 20.01 2.95 1.62
N GLY A 88 18.85 2.31 1.52
CA GLY A 88 17.84 2.25 2.57
C GLY A 88 16.85 3.40 2.56
N ARG A 89 16.82 4.24 1.52
CA ARG A 89 15.88 5.37 1.40
C ARG A 89 14.52 4.89 0.91
N PRO A 90 13.44 5.48 1.42
CA PRO A 90 12.10 5.13 0.96
C PRO A 90 11.85 5.58 -0.48
N ARG A 91 11.25 4.68 -1.26
CA ARG A 91 10.79 4.91 -2.63
C ARG A 91 9.31 4.61 -2.69
N PHE A 92 8.60 5.27 -3.59
CA PHE A 92 7.14 5.18 -3.66
C PHE A 92 6.65 5.07 -5.10
N MET A 93 5.59 4.28 -5.28
CA MET A 93 4.77 4.25 -6.48
C MET A 93 3.31 4.46 -6.09
N SER A 94 2.68 5.48 -6.66
CA SER A 94 1.24 5.68 -6.55
C SER A 94 0.54 5.00 -7.71
N ALA A 95 -0.57 4.30 -7.44
CA ALA A 95 -1.40 3.74 -8.49
C ALA A 95 -2.88 4.05 -8.23
N ARG A 96 -3.59 4.36 -9.32
CA ARG A 96 -5.04 4.50 -9.37
C ARG A 96 -5.61 3.39 -10.22
N ILE A 97 -6.40 2.52 -9.63
CA ILE A 97 -7.00 1.37 -10.30
C ILE A 97 -8.52 1.59 -10.33
N CYS A 98 -9.10 1.71 -11.50
CA CYS A 98 -10.53 1.99 -11.66
C CYS A 98 -11.20 1.00 -12.61
N SER A 99 -12.50 0.79 -12.42
CA SER A 99 -13.31 0.17 -13.44
C SER A 99 -13.81 1.23 -14.43
N ASP A 100 -14.54 2.20 -13.94
CA ASP A 100 -15.01 3.32 -14.75
C ASP A 100 -14.17 4.58 -14.42
N TYR A 101 -13.99 5.45 -15.39
CA TYR A 101 -13.35 6.73 -15.13
C TYR A 101 -14.39 7.75 -14.68
N CYS A 102 -14.42 8.00 -13.39
CA CYS A 102 -15.33 8.94 -12.76
C CYS A 102 -14.54 10.03 -12.01
N ARG A 103 -15.11 11.23 -11.92
CA ARG A 103 -14.64 12.32 -11.05
C ARG A 103 -15.83 12.96 -10.36
N GLY A 104 -15.82 12.90 -9.09
CA GLY A 104 -17.00 13.30 -8.37
C GLY A 104 -18.18 12.36 -8.69
N LEU A 105 -19.40 12.89 -8.80
CA LEU A 105 -20.61 12.13 -9.17
C LEU A 105 -20.74 11.89 -10.67
N ARG A 106 -19.74 12.25 -11.48
CA ARG A 106 -19.80 12.14 -12.94
C ARG A 106 -18.95 11.00 -13.42
N CYS A 107 -19.56 10.10 -14.18
CA CYS A 107 -18.87 9.02 -14.88
C CYS A 107 -18.69 9.43 -16.34
N TYR A 108 -17.45 9.52 -16.78
CA TYR A 108 -17.10 9.95 -18.13
C TYR A 108 -16.92 8.78 -19.09
N LEU A 109 -16.23 7.73 -18.66
CA LEU A 109 -15.92 6.56 -19.47
C LEU A 109 -16.21 5.28 -18.68
N ARG A 110 -16.78 4.28 -19.36
CA ARG A 110 -17.13 2.98 -18.77
C ARG A 110 -15.99 1.99 -18.90
N ALA A 111 -16.01 0.95 -18.06
CA ALA A 111 -14.99 -0.11 -18.03
C ALA A 111 -14.76 -0.74 -19.39
N GLU A 112 -15.83 -1.06 -20.13
CA GLU A 112 -15.74 -1.70 -21.44
C GLU A 112 -15.02 -0.81 -22.44
N GLU A 113 -15.30 0.51 -22.44
CA GLU A 113 -14.66 1.49 -23.31
C GLU A 113 -13.15 1.60 -22.98
N LEU A 114 -12.81 1.68 -21.69
CA LEU A 114 -11.42 1.79 -21.23
C LEU A 114 -10.63 0.54 -21.54
N LEU A 115 -11.20 -0.65 -21.32
CA LEU A 115 -10.53 -1.93 -21.57
C LEU A 115 -10.33 -2.20 -23.06
N ALA A 116 -11.27 -1.75 -23.92
CA ALA A 116 -11.09 -1.81 -25.37
C ALA A 116 -9.84 -1.02 -25.81
N GLY A 117 -9.53 0.08 -25.13
CA GLY A 117 -8.30 0.83 -25.32
C GLY A 117 -8.15 1.45 -26.70
N ASN A 118 -9.27 1.82 -27.34
CA ASN A 118 -9.25 2.49 -28.62
C ASN A 118 -8.58 3.87 -28.50
N PRO A 119 -7.85 4.35 -29.52
CA PRO A 119 -7.13 5.62 -29.47
C PRO A 119 -8.00 6.82 -29.07
N ASP A 120 -9.24 6.88 -29.59
CA ASP A 120 -10.22 7.91 -29.26
C ASP A 120 -10.63 7.90 -27.77
N THR A 121 -10.74 6.72 -27.18
CA THR A 121 -11.05 6.54 -25.76
C THR A 121 -9.88 6.97 -24.89
N LEU A 122 -8.66 6.56 -25.24
CA LEU A 122 -7.44 6.92 -24.53
C LEU A 122 -7.16 8.43 -24.64
N PHE A 123 -7.36 9.00 -25.82
CA PHE A 123 -7.33 10.45 -26.03
C PHE A 123 -8.30 11.19 -25.11
N SER A 124 -9.57 10.75 -25.11
CA SER A 124 -10.61 11.36 -24.29
C SER A 124 -10.32 11.22 -22.81
N HIS A 125 -9.84 10.06 -22.36
CA HIS A 125 -9.44 9.84 -20.98
C HIS A 125 -8.36 10.85 -20.55
N ALA A 126 -7.25 10.94 -21.30
CA ALA A 126 -6.13 11.83 -20.97
C ALA A 126 -6.56 13.30 -20.99
N LEU A 127 -7.39 13.71 -21.94
CA LEU A 127 -7.91 15.07 -22.03
C LEU A 127 -8.84 15.41 -20.86
N ILE A 128 -9.77 14.52 -20.52
CA ILE A 128 -10.68 14.71 -19.38
C ILE A 128 -9.90 14.77 -18.07
N ASP A 129 -8.90 13.90 -17.89
CA ASP A 129 -8.05 13.91 -16.70
C ASP A 129 -7.28 15.23 -16.55
N ALA A 130 -6.67 15.71 -17.64
CA ALA A 130 -5.99 17.01 -17.68
C ALA A 130 -6.94 18.18 -17.35
N VAL A 131 -8.14 18.18 -17.94
CA VAL A 131 -9.16 19.20 -17.70
C VAL A 131 -9.67 19.16 -16.26
N GLU A 132 -9.92 17.97 -15.70
CA GLU A 132 -10.40 17.84 -14.31
C GLU A 132 -9.29 18.13 -13.28
N ARG A 133 -8.05 17.82 -13.55
CA ARG A 133 -6.90 18.25 -12.72
C ARG A 133 -6.65 19.75 -12.85
N GLY A 134 -6.93 20.33 -14.02
CA GLY A 134 -6.60 21.73 -14.34
C GLY A 134 -5.14 21.91 -14.72
N GLU A 135 -4.49 20.84 -15.13
CA GLU A 135 -3.09 20.80 -15.50
C GLU A 135 -2.90 19.90 -16.73
N LEU A 136 -2.11 20.38 -17.68
CA LEU A 136 -1.68 19.63 -18.87
C LEU A 136 -0.16 19.76 -19.00
N ASN A 137 0.57 18.77 -18.51
CA ASN A 137 2.02 18.74 -18.62
C ASN A 137 2.49 18.38 -20.06
N PRO A 138 3.76 18.59 -20.41
CA PRO A 138 4.28 18.32 -21.76
C PRO A 138 4.17 16.85 -22.17
N GLU A 139 4.34 15.89 -21.24
CA GLU A 139 4.25 14.45 -21.51
C GLU A 139 2.81 14.04 -21.89
N ALA A 140 1.83 14.51 -21.11
CA ALA A 140 0.41 14.27 -21.41
C ALA A 140 0.02 14.93 -22.75
N ALA A 141 0.56 16.09 -23.08
CA ALA A 141 0.33 16.76 -24.35
C ALA A 141 0.90 15.95 -25.53
N ALA A 142 2.11 15.41 -25.41
CA ALA A 142 2.71 14.55 -26.42
C ALA A 142 1.91 13.25 -26.60
N TRP A 143 1.47 12.62 -25.49
CA TRP A 143 0.61 11.45 -25.52
C TRP A 143 -0.72 11.73 -26.24
N LEU A 144 -1.37 12.85 -25.93
CA LEU A 144 -2.60 13.27 -26.62
C LEU A 144 -2.39 13.42 -28.13
N CYS A 145 -1.26 13.99 -28.57
CA CYS A 145 -0.94 14.08 -30.01
C CYS A 145 -0.78 12.68 -30.63
N ALA A 146 -0.11 11.76 -29.95
CA ALA A 146 0.08 10.40 -30.43
C ALA A 146 -1.25 9.70 -30.64
N GLN A 147 -2.14 9.72 -29.65
CA GLN A 147 -3.46 9.10 -29.74
C GLN A 147 -4.36 9.76 -30.80
N TRP A 148 -4.29 11.08 -30.92
CA TRP A 148 -4.98 11.81 -31.97
C TRP A 148 -4.55 11.36 -33.37
N ASN A 149 -3.26 11.19 -33.60
CA ASN A 149 -2.73 10.84 -34.93
C ASN A 149 -3.09 9.40 -35.36
N GLU A 150 -3.41 8.52 -34.42
CA GLU A 150 -3.87 7.17 -34.72
C GLU A 150 -5.30 7.16 -35.30
N ASP A 151 -6.23 7.93 -34.73
CA ASP A 151 -7.61 8.06 -35.21
C ASP A 151 -8.19 9.46 -34.95
N PRO A 152 -7.89 10.45 -35.81
CA PRO A 152 -8.38 11.81 -35.64
C PRO A 152 -9.89 11.93 -35.73
N ARG A 153 -10.52 11.10 -36.61
CA ARG A 153 -11.96 11.19 -36.85
C ARG A 153 -12.78 10.76 -35.63
N SER A 154 -12.52 9.56 -35.13
CA SER A 154 -13.20 9.06 -33.93
C SER A 154 -12.92 9.93 -32.72
N SER A 155 -11.68 10.46 -32.60
CA SER A 155 -11.31 11.40 -31.53
C SER A 155 -12.15 12.69 -31.57
N ILE A 156 -12.43 13.27 -32.74
CA ILE A 156 -13.33 14.43 -32.86
C ILE A 156 -14.75 14.09 -32.45
N GLU A 157 -15.29 12.97 -32.93
CA GLU A 157 -16.64 12.52 -32.60
C GLU A 157 -16.82 12.33 -31.11
N ARG A 158 -15.81 11.74 -30.46
CA ARG A 158 -15.80 11.53 -29.00
C ARG A 158 -15.64 12.84 -28.23
N VAL A 159 -14.78 13.75 -28.68
CA VAL A 159 -14.63 15.09 -28.07
C VAL A 159 -15.97 15.84 -28.12
N ALA A 160 -16.70 15.77 -29.23
CA ALA A 160 -18.00 16.40 -29.36
C ALA A 160 -19.04 15.88 -28.35
N ARG A 161 -18.93 14.64 -27.92
CA ARG A 161 -19.76 14.07 -26.85
C ARG A 161 -19.58 14.78 -25.50
N PHE A 162 -18.37 15.20 -25.21
CA PHE A 162 -18.03 15.84 -23.93
C PHE A 162 -18.02 17.37 -24.00
N TRP A 163 -17.72 17.91 -25.16
CA TRP A 163 -17.71 19.35 -25.45
C TRP A 163 -18.49 19.63 -26.72
N PRO A 164 -19.82 19.71 -26.64
CA PRO A 164 -20.68 19.86 -27.84
C PRO A 164 -20.55 21.22 -28.54
N ASP A 165 -19.89 22.19 -27.91
CA ASP A 165 -19.68 23.51 -28.53
C ASP A 165 -18.56 23.45 -29.60
N ALA A 166 -18.91 23.94 -30.81
CA ALA A 166 -17.99 23.95 -31.94
C ALA A 166 -16.68 24.72 -31.71
N ALA A 167 -16.69 25.73 -30.83
CA ALA A 167 -15.47 26.45 -30.45
C ALA A 167 -14.51 25.59 -29.67
N ASN A 168 -15.01 24.81 -28.68
CA ASN A 168 -14.20 23.89 -27.88
C ASN A 168 -13.67 22.74 -28.74
N ILE A 169 -14.48 22.18 -29.64
CA ILE A 169 -14.04 21.12 -30.57
C ILE A 169 -12.88 21.62 -31.43
N ARG A 170 -13.04 22.81 -32.06
CA ARG A 170 -11.98 23.40 -32.90
C ARG A 170 -10.71 23.66 -32.11
N LEU A 171 -10.83 24.22 -30.91
CA LEU A 171 -9.68 24.49 -30.01
C LEU A 171 -8.87 23.20 -29.72
N ILE A 172 -9.55 22.13 -29.31
CA ILE A 172 -8.94 20.85 -28.99
C ILE A 172 -8.35 20.19 -30.25
N ALA A 173 -9.10 20.16 -31.35
CA ALA A 173 -8.64 19.56 -32.59
C ALA A 173 -7.39 20.28 -33.18
N GLN A 174 -7.35 21.61 -33.13
CA GLN A 174 -6.19 22.38 -33.58
C GLN A 174 -4.98 22.11 -32.70
N ALA A 175 -5.17 22.08 -31.39
CA ALA A 175 -4.09 21.78 -30.45
C ALA A 175 -3.51 20.38 -30.68
N ALA A 176 -4.36 19.38 -30.83
CA ALA A 176 -3.95 18.00 -31.08
C ALA A 176 -3.24 17.82 -32.43
N LYS A 177 -3.76 18.48 -33.49
CA LYS A 177 -3.20 18.41 -34.84
C LYS A 177 -1.81 19.06 -34.96
N HIS A 178 -1.62 20.22 -34.30
CA HIS A 178 -0.40 21.00 -34.43
C HIS A 178 0.58 20.85 -33.25
N GLY A 179 0.19 20.15 -32.18
CA GLY A 179 0.99 19.99 -30.99
C GLY A 179 1.06 21.23 -30.08
N GLU A 180 0.25 22.26 -30.40
CA GLU A 180 0.25 23.54 -29.68
C GLU A 180 -0.84 23.57 -28.60
N TRP A 181 -0.50 23.15 -27.42
CA TRP A 181 -1.46 23.01 -26.30
C TRP A 181 -1.60 24.26 -25.41
N THR A 182 -0.84 25.34 -25.68
CA THR A 182 -0.92 26.58 -24.90
C THR A 182 -2.33 27.19 -24.85
N PRO A 183 -3.10 27.25 -25.95
CA PRO A 183 -4.48 27.74 -25.89
C PRO A 183 -5.41 26.87 -25.06
N VAL A 184 -5.23 25.53 -25.10
CA VAL A 184 -6.01 24.57 -24.28
C VAL A 184 -5.64 24.74 -22.81
N ARG A 185 -4.36 24.88 -22.47
CA ARG A 185 -3.91 25.15 -21.09
C ARG A 185 -4.56 26.41 -20.51
N ALA A 186 -4.62 27.48 -21.28
CA ALA A 186 -5.29 28.72 -20.88
C ALA A 186 -6.81 28.55 -20.71
N ALA A 187 -7.43 27.63 -21.45
CA ALA A 187 -8.87 27.37 -21.44
C ALA A 187 -9.32 26.26 -20.47
N LEU A 188 -8.41 25.55 -19.73
CA LEU A 188 -8.73 24.40 -18.90
C LEU A 188 -9.91 24.64 -17.94
N GLY A 189 -9.97 25.82 -17.31
CA GLY A 189 -11.07 26.17 -16.42
C GLY A 189 -12.42 26.32 -17.13
N ALA A 190 -12.43 26.84 -18.37
CA ALA A 190 -13.64 26.95 -19.20
C ALA A 190 -14.07 25.56 -19.71
N LEU A 191 -13.13 24.76 -20.19
CA LEU A 191 -13.36 23.39 -20.64
C LEU A 191 -13.93 22.52 -19.51
N ARG A 192 -13.41 22.68 -18.28
CA ARG A 192 -13.95 21.97 -17.11
C ARG A 192 -15.40 22.35 -16.82
N ARG A 193 -15.75 23.62 -16.90
CA ARG A 193 -17.13 24.06 -16.72
C ARG A 193 -18.05 23.51 -17.81
N ALA A 194 -17.58 23.50 -19.06
CA ALA A 194 -18.34 22.94 -20.20
C ALA A 194 -18.53 21.42 -20.03
N LEU A 195 -17.47 20.69 -19.71
CA LEU A 195 -17.49 19.24 -19.44
C LEU A 195 -18.51 18.88 -18.34
N ARG A 196 -18.49 19.61 -17.24
CA ARG A 196 -19.40 19.37 -16.10
C ARG A 196 -20.85 19.73 -16.39
N ARG A 197 -21.14 20.54 -17.41
CA ARG A 197 -22.49 20.79 -17.90
C ARG A 197 -22.98 19.68 -18.85
N ALA A 198 -22.06 19.15 -19.67
CA ALA A 198 -22.40 18.11 -20.64
C ALA A 198 -22.65 16.74 -20.00
N VAL A 199 -21.94 16.43 -18.92
CA VAL A 199 -22.05 15.14 -18.23
C VAL A 199 -22.80 15.30 -16.92
N TRP A 200 -24.00 14.73 -16.85
CA TRP A 200 -24.84 14.78 -15.64
C TRP A 200 -24.30 13.87 -14.53
N PRO A 201 -24.50 14.26 -13.26
CA PRO A 201 -24.20 13.39 -12.13
C PRO A 201 -25.02 12.09 -12.19
N ASP A 202 -24.38 10.97 -11.88
CA ASP A 202 -25.06 9.68 -11.75
C ASP A 202 -25.66 9.57 -10.32
N PRO A 203 -27.00 9.56 -10.18
CA PRO A 203 -27.64 9.50 -8.86
C PRO A 203 -27.42 8.16 -8.15
N GLY A 204 -27.16 7.07 -8.89
CA GLY A 204 -26.86 5.76 -8.31
C GLY A 204 -25.56 5.73 -7.51
N ASP A 205 -24.59 6.57 -7.88
CA ASP A 205 -23.32 6.70 -7.15
C ASP A 205 -23.40 7.58 -5.91
N ALA A 206 -24.44 8.40 -5.77
CA ALA A 206 -24.53 9.33 -4.63
C ALA A 206 -24.59 8.58 -3.29
N LEU A 207 -25.34 7.50 -3.19
CA LEU A 207 -25.45 6.67 -1.98
C LEU A 207 -24.15 5.95 -1.67
N ALA A 208 -23.50 5.36 -2.68
CA ALA A 208 -22.20 4.70 -2.51
C ALA A 208 -21.14 5.67 -2.02
N ARG A 209 -21.15 6.93 -2.49
CA ARG A 209 -20.22 7.97 -2.05
C ARG A 209 -20.50 8.51 -0.67
N ILE A 210 -21.78 8.64 -0.28
CA ILE A 210 -22.14 8.97 1.10
C ILE A 210 -21.57 7.87 2.02
N ALA A 211 -21.69 6.61 1.65
CA ALA A 211 -21.11 5.50 2.42
C ALA A 211 -19.57 5.56 2.48
N VAL A 212 -18.90 5.89 1.38
CA VAL A 212 -17.43 6.10 1.36
C VAL A 212 -17.04 7.32 2.18
N ALA A 213 -17.76 8.44 2.03
CA ALA A 213 -17.52 9.67 2.80
C ALA A 213 -17.77 9.44 4.31
N ALA A 214 -18.81 8.74 4.68
CA ALA A 214 -19.07 8.37 6.07
C ALA A 214 -17.94 7.50 6.66
N ARG A 215 -17.42 6.53 5.88
CA ARG A 215 -16.26 5.73 6.28
C ARG A 215 -14.99 6.58 6.46
N THR A 216 -14.79 7.60 5.62
CA THR A 216 -13.63 8.51 5.72
C THR A 216 -13.75 9.50 6.88
N LEU A 217 -14.96 9.89 7.28
CA LEU A 217 -15.21 10.72 8.46
C LEU A 217 -14.91 9.97 9.76
N VAL A 218 -15.24 8.68 9.81
CA VAL A 218 -14.96 7.84 10.99
C VAL A 218 -13.47 7.50 11.12
N GLN A 219 -12.75 7.46 10.00
CA GLN A 219 -11.31 7.21 9.98
C GLN A 219 -10.63 8.26 9.10
N PRO A 220 -10.00 9.29 9.69
CA PRO A 220 -9.36 10.35 8.94
C PRO A 220 -8.32 9.76 7.97
N ALA A 221 -8.44 10.15 6.70
CA ALA A 221 -7.58 9.66 5.63
C ALA A 221 -6.11 10.10 5.83
N ARG A 222 -5.89 11.22 6.51
CA ARG A 222 -4.56 11.77 6.75
C ARG A 222 -3.99 11.24 8.07
N ALA A 223 -2.82 10.63 7.97
CA ALA A 223 -2.04 10.21 9.11
C ALA A 223 -1.32 11.43 9.71
N ALA A 224 -1.42 11.59 11.02
CA ALA A 224 -0.70 12.63 11.75
C ALA A 224 0.42 11.98 12.57
N VAL A 225 1.63 12.51 12.43
CA VAL A 225 2.82 12.10 13.20
C VAL A 225 3.30 13.30 14.00
N VAL A 226 3.50 13.11 15.30
CA VAL A 226 3.95 14.17 16.21
C VAL A 226 5.33 13.86 16.74
N PHE A 227 6.25 14.79 16.56
CA PHE A 227 7.61 14.75 17.07
C PHE A 227 7.67 15.39 18.46
N MET A 228 8.00 14.60 19.45
CA MET A 228 8.00 14.96 20.89
C MET A 228 9.40 14.80 21.49
N GLY A 229 9.60 15.34 22.69
CA GLY A 229 10.82 15.27 23.43
C GLY A 229 11.56 16.59 23.50
N ARG A 230 12.79 16.58 24.07
CA ARG A 230 13.59 17.79 24.25
C ARG A 230 13.94 18.40 22.88
N GLU A 231 13.82 19.70 22.76
CA GLU A 231 14.23 20.40 21.55
C GLU A 231 15.74 20.21 21.30
N SER A 232 16.09 19.62 20.17
CA SER A 232 17.48 19.36 19.79
C SER A 232 17.67 19.60 18.29
N ALA A 233 18.89 19.92 17.89
CA ALA A 233 19.25 20.06 16.48
C ALA A 233 18.97 18.77 15.70
N LEU A 234 19.22 17.61 16.33
CA LEU A 234 18.92 16.30 15.73
C LEU A 234 17.42 16.14 15.44
N ARG A 235 16.53 16.49 16.39
CA ARG A 235 15.08 16.38 16.18
C ARG A 235 14.61 17.24 15.02
N LYS A 236 15.08 18.48 14.91
CA LYS A 236 14.74 19.38 13.79
C LYS A 236 15.23 18.83 12.46
N ALA A 237 16.46 18.34 12.42
CA ALA A 237 17.03 17.74 11.21
C ALA A 237 16.30 16.48 10.77
N VAL A 238 16.00 15.56 11.69
CA VAL A 238 15.20 14.35 11.39
C VAL A 238 13.81 14.72 10.88
N LEU A 239 13.13 15.70 11.51
CA LEU A 239 11.82 16.15 11.04
C LEU A 239 11.90 16.73 9.62
N ALA A 240 12.91 17.50 9.31
CA ALA A 240 13.10 18.09 7.98
C ALA A 240 13.35 17.01 6.92
N ASP A 241 14.21 16.04 7.21
CA ASP A 241 14.52 14.92 6.31
C ASP A 241 13.28 14.04 6.09
N VAL A 242 12.61 13.60 7.14
CA VAL A 242 11.36 12.82 7.07
C VAL A 242 10.27 13.58 6.30
N SER A 243 10.16 14.89 6.51
CA SER A 243 9.17 15.73 5.79
C SER A 243 9.42 15.74 4.29
N ARG A 244 10.68 15.81 3.89
CA ARG A 244 11.09 15.80 2.48
C ARG A 244 10.90 14.42 1.86
N ASP A 245 11.38 13.38 2.52
CA ASP A 245 11.48 12.04 1.97
C ASP A 245 10.11 11.34 1.94
N LEU A 246 9.22 11.63 2.89
CA LEU A 246 7.84 11.13 2.94
C LEU A 246 6.79 12.11 2.39
N ALA A 247 7.19 13.22 1.75
CA ALA A 247 6.29 14.18 1.13
C ALA A 247 5.23 13.55 0.19
N PRO A 248 5.58 12.52 -0.63
CA PRO A 248 4.61 11.88 -1.53
C PRO A 248 3.42 11.23 -0.81
N LEU A 249 3.55 10.93 0.49
CA LEU A 249 2.47 10.32 1.29
C LEU A 249 1.45 11.33 1.82
N GLY A 250 1.73 12.63 1.71
CA GLY A 250 0.85 13.69 2.21
C GLY A 250 0.58 13.60 3.72
N LEU A 251 1.57 13.14 4.49
CA LEU A 251 1.50 13.05 5.96
C LEU A 251 1.46 14.44 6.58
N SER A 252 0.69 14.58 7.66
CA SER A 252 0.72 15.79 8.50
C SER A 252 1.73 15.57 9.63
N LEU A 253 2.86 16.27 9.57
CA LEU A 253 3.92 16.21 10.58
C LEU A 253 3.84 17.42 11.49
N PHE A 254 3.88 17.21 12.80
CA PHE A 254 3.74 18.25 13.84
C PHE A 254 4.87 18.18 14.84
N GLU A 255 5.28 19.32 15.35
CA GLU A 255 6.11 19.42 16.55
C GLU A 255 5.25 19.48 17.82
N ALA A 256 5.81 19.00 18.93
CA ALA A 256 5.16 19.11 20.24
C ALA A 256 4.88 20.58 20.58
N GLY A 257 3.66 20.87 21.00
CA GLY A 257 3.20 22.25 21.30
C GLY A 257 2.36 22.89 20.20
N GLN A 258 2.35 22.36 18.98
CA GLN A 258 1.39 22.76 17.95
C GLN A 258 0.02 22.08 18.18
N HIS A 259 -1.06 22.75 17.80
CA HIS A 259 -2.41 22.16 17.85
C HIS A 259 -2.48 20.97 16.87
N ALA A 260 -2.01 19.81 17.30
CA ALA A 260 -2.12 18.58 16.53
C ALA A 260 -3.53 18.01 16.71
N PRO A 261 -4.25 17.72 15.63
CA PRO A 261 -5.43 16.87 15.70
C PRO A 261 -4.99 15.54 16.31
N ARG A 262 -5.83 14.89 17.12
CA ARG A 262 -5.52 13.67 17.88
C ARG A 262 -4.42 12.84 17.20
N ALA A 263 -3.19 13.01 17.70
CA ALA A 263 -2.00 12.42 17.13
C ALA A 263 -2.12 10.90 17.13
N GLN A 264 -1.90 10.28 15.99
CA GLN A 264 -2.07 8.85 15.82
C GLN A 264 -0.75 8.09 15.99
N LEU A 265 0.40 8.72 15.68
CA LEU A 265 1.74 8.19 15.89
C LEU A 265 2.62 9.26 16.55
N ARG A 266 3.44 8.85 17.52
CA ARG A 266 4.36 9.73 18.24
C ARG A 266 5.79 9.30 18.02
N VAL A 267 6.65 10.23 17.63
CA VAL A 267 8.11 10.05 17.60
C VAL A 267 8.68 10.76 18.80
N VAL A 268 9.30 10.03 19.73
CA VAL A 268 9.80 10.55 21.01
C VAL A 268 11.30 10.40 21.06
N PHE A 269 11.98 11.52 21.33
CA PHE A 269 13.44 11.55 21.47
C PHE A 269 13.83 11.41 22.96
N ASP A 270 14.82 10.55 23.22
CA ASP A 270 15.44 10.33 24.54
C ASP A 270 14.50 9.87 25.66
N GLN A 271 13.36 9.29 25.32
CA GLN A 271 12.47 8.67 26.30
C GLN A 271 12.17 7.23 25.93
N GLY A 272 12.52 6.33 26.83
CA GLY A 272 12.19 4.91 26.71
C GLY A 272 10.77 4.63 27.18
N ASN A 273 9.80 4.58 26.25
CA ASN A 273 8.49 4.05 26.58
C ASN A 273 8.01 3.13 25.43
N PRO A 274 8.00 1.82 25.61
CA PRO A 274 7.60 0.88 24.56
C PRO A 274 6.06 0.86 24.42
N HIS A 275 5.51 1.75 23.60
CA HIS A 275 4.12 1.73 23.18
C HIS A 275 4.06 1.51 21.67
N PRO A 276 3.14 0.70 21.11
CA PRO A 276 3.09 0.39 19.68
C PRO A 276 2.88 1.62 18.78
N ASP A 277 2.33 2.70 19.31
CA ASP A 277 2.14 3.97 18.59
C ASP A 277 3.21 5.02 18.97
N VAL A 278 4.35 4.59 19.55
CA VAL A 278 5.47 5.45 19.94
C VAL A 278 6.77 4.90 19.34
N ILE A 279 7.42 5.73 18.53
CA ILE A 279 8.76 5.48 18.01
C ILE A 279 9.75 6.17 18.94
N SER A 280 10.66 5.42 19.55
CA SER A 280 11.71 5.98 20.39
C SER A 280 13.00 6.16 19.60
N VAL A 281 13.57 7.36 19.64
CA VAL A 281 14.83 7.73 18.99
C VAL A 281 15.82 8.16 20.07
N GLN A 282 17.04 7.61 20.05
CA GLN A 282 18.10 8.01 20.97
C GLN A 282 18.98 9.09 20.33
N SER A 283 19.24 10.17 21.05
CA SER A 283 20.10 11.27 20.57
C SER A 283 21.56 10.89 20.34
N SER A 284 21.98 9.74 20.86
CA SER A 284 23.30 9.16 20.58
C SER A 284 23.44 8.59 19.18
N GLN A 285 22.33 8.42 18.44
CA GLN A 285 22.34 7.99 17.04
C GLN A 285 22.69 9.17 16.13
N GLY A 286 23.49 8.94 15.11
CA GLY A 286 23.75 9.93 14.07
C GLY A 286 22.48 10.27 13.28
N LEU A 287 22.46 11.42 12.56
CA LEU A 287 21.28 11.89 11.83
C LEU A 287 20.73 10.84 10.85
N ALA A 288 21.56 10.30 9.96
CA ALA A 288 21.11 9.37 8.92
C ALA A 288 20.49 8.07 9.50
N PRO A 289 21.11 7.37 10.48
CA PRO A 289 20.47 6.21 11.13
C PRO A 289 19.16 6.56 11.84
N ALA A 290 19.08 7.72 12.49
CA ALA A 290 17.86 8.16 13.17
C ALA A 290 16.74 8.44 12.17
N THR A 291 17.02 9.14 11.07
CA THR A 291 16.05 9.43 10.00
C THR A 291 15.50 8.12 9.40
N LEU A 292 16.39 7.21 8.98
CA LEU A 292 15.99 5.92 8.40
C LEU A 292 15.16 5.07 9.37
N ALA A 293 15.50 5.06 10.66
CA ALA A 293 14.74 4.33 11.66
C ALA A 293 13.33 4.90 11.84
N VAL A 294 13.19 6.23 11.83
CA VAL A 294 11.88 6.91 11.92
C VAL A 294 11.05 6.64 10.68
N GLU A 295 11.62 6.78 9.49
CA GLU A 295 10.94 6.53 8.21
C GLU A 295 10.42 5.10 8.11
N ARG A 296 11.26 4.10 8.36
CA ARG A 296 10.86 2.68 8.38
C ARG A 296 9.73 2.42 9.36
N SER A 297 9.79 3.04 10.52
CA SER A 297 8.76 2.88 11.54
C SER A 297 7.43 3.54 11.15
N ILE A 298 7.48 4.71 10.49
CA ILE A 298 6.29 5.37 9.93
C ILE A 298 5.68 4.53 8.82
N LEU A 299 6.47 4.04 7.88
CA LEU A 299 5.98 3.19 6.79
C LEU A 299 5.33 1.91 7.32
N ARG A 300 5.95 1.25 8.28
CA ARG A 300 5.39 0.08 8.97
C ARG A 300 4.07 0.40 9.67
N TRP A 301 3.98 1.54 10.35
CA TRP A 301 2.76 1.95 11.00
C TRP A 301 1.63 2.27 9.99
N LEU A 302 1.95 2.86 8.84
CA LEU A 302 1.00 3.09 7.75
C LEU A 302 0.49 1.77 7.16
N GLU A 303 1.37 0.82 6.91
CA GLU A 303 1.02 -0.53 6.49
C GLU A 303 0.06 -1.20 7.47
N CYS A 304 0.35 -1.16 8.77
CA CYS A 304 -0.55 -1.65 9.82
C CYS A 304 -1.93 -0.96 9.79
N ARG A 305 -2.00 0.31 9.40
CA ARG A 305 -3.29 1.01 9.26
C ARG A 305 -4.08 0.50 8.07
N VAL A 306 -3.41 0.27 6.93
CA VAL A 306 -4.06 -0.32 5.74
C VAL A 306 -4.62 -1.69 6.09
N GLU A 307 -3.83 -2.53 6.74
CA GLU A 307 -4.25 -3.86 7.18
C GLU A 307 -5.47 -3.83 8.11
N ARG A 308 -5.44 -2.96 9.12
CA ARG A 308 -6.59 -2.80 10.04
C ARG A 308 -7.86 -2.35 9.33
N ARG A 309 -7.72 -1.56 8.27
CA ARG A 309 -8.85 -1.03 7.49
C ARG A 309 -9.38 -2.03 6.46
N TYR A 310 -8.47 -2.80 5.87
CA TYR A 310 -8.76 -3.77 4.82
C TYR A 310 -8.17 -5.14 5.17
N PRO A 311 -8.74 -5.82 6.16
CA PRO A 311 -8.22 -7.10 6.63
C PRO A 311 -8.13 -8.18 5.53
N GLY A 312 -9.00 -8.12 4.53
CA GLY A 312 -8.96 -9.02 3.38
C GLY A 312 -7.78 -8.81 2.44
N ALA A 313 -7.10 -7.65 2.50
CA ALA A 313 -5.93 -7.39 1.65
C ALA A 313 -4.72 -8.26 2.02
N LEU A 314 -4.62 -8.70 3.27
CA LEU A 314 -3.37 -9.24 3.82
C LEU A 314 -3.52 -10.58 4.55
N VAL A 315 -4.73 -11.10 4.67
CA VAL A 315 -5.00 -12.29 5.48
C VAL A 315 -5.43 -13.47 4.61
N GLY A 316 -4.89 -14.65 4.95
CA GLY A 316 -5.27 -15.92 4.34
C GLY A 316 -6.74 -16.31 4.56
N ASP A 317 -7.07 -17.57 4.43
CA ASP A 317 -8.44 -18.08 4.28
C ASP A 317 -9.43 -17.82 5.44
N ASN A 318 -8.98 -17.34 6.60
CA ASN A 318 -9.86 -17.01 7.73
C ASN A 318 -9.54 -15.66 8.39
N PRO A 319 -9.81 -14.53 7.71
CA PRO A 319 -9.47 -13.18 8.21
C PRO A 319 -10.20 -12.82 9.52
N VAL A 320 -11.45 -13.27 9.68
CA VAL A 320 -12.27 -12.92 10.85
C VAL A 320 -11.69 -13.49 12.12
N ALA A 321 -11.34 -14.79 12.12
CA ALA A 321 -10.76 -15.44 13.29
C ALA A 321 -9.41 -14.83 13.70
N ALA A 322 -8.55 -14.54 12.74
CA ALA A 322 -7.26 -13.88 12.99
C ALA A 322 -7.44 -12.49 13.61
N HIS A 323 -8.40 -11.69 13.12
CA HIS A 323 -8.70 -10.37 13.67
C HIS A 323 -9.29 -10.42 15.07
N VAL A 324 -10.22 -11.34 15.30
CA VAL A 324 -10.82 -11.55 16.62
C VAL A 324 -9.75 -11.94 17.63
N LEU A 325 -8.83 -12.83 17.25
CA LEU A 325 -7.72 -13.22 18.12
C LEU A 325 -6.75 -12.07 18.38
N GLN A 326 -6.34 -11.32 17.35
CA GLN A 326 -5.45 -10.16 17.51
C GLN A 326 -6.10 -9.08 18.38
N PHE A 327 -7.39 -8.80 18.18
CA PHE A 327 -8.15 -7.90 19.02
C PHE A 327 -8.20 -8.38 20.47
N ALA A 328 -8.49 -9.66 20.70
CA ALA A 328 -8.54 -10.26 22.03
C ALA A 328 -7.18 -10.21 22.76
N VAL A 329 -6.07 -10.45 22.05
CA VAL A 329 -4.71 -10.33 22.61
C VAL A 329 -4.42 -8.86 22.97
N ARG A 330 -4.73 -7.93 22.08
CA ARG A 330 -4.50 -6.50 22.29
C ARG A 330 -5.26 -5.94 23.47
N HIS A 331 -6.52 -6.35 23.62
CA HIS A 331 -7.42 -5.89 24.69
C HIS A 331 -7.45 -6.83 25.91
N ARG A 332 -6.55 -7.81 25.96
CA ARG A 332 -6.42 -8.77 27.08
C ARG A 332 -7.72 -9.50 27.41
N LEU A 333 -8.43 -9.95 26.37
CA LEU A 333 -9.67 -10.72 26.50
C LEU A 333 -9.37 -12.23 26.59
N PRO A 334 -9.26 -12.82 27.80
CA PRO A 334 -8.81 -14.22 27.96
C PRO A 334 -9.82 -15.23 27.42
N GLY A 335 -11.11 -14.92 27.46
CA GLY A 335 -12.16 -15.82 27.01
C GLY A 335 -12.03 -16.21 25.53
N VAL A 336 -11.72 -15.25 24.65
CA VAL A 336 -11.55 -15.54 23.22
C VAL A 336 -10.31 -16.40 22.97
N GLN A 337 -9.20 -16.15 23.68
CA GLN A 337 -8.00 -16.98 23.58
C GLN A 337 -8.29 -18.42 24.03
N PHE A 338 -9.08 -18.58 25.08
CA PHE A 338 -9.49 -19.89 25.60
C PHE A 338 -10.29 -20.66 24.54
N PHE A 339 -11.28 -20.05 23.90
CA PHE A 339 -12.07 -20.69 22.84
C PHE A 339 -11.22 -21.14 21.64
N MET A 340 -10.16 -20.39 21.31
CA MET A 340 -9.24 -20.73 20.24
C MET A 340 -8.08 -21.63 20.69
N ASN A 341 -8.10 -22.08 21.95
CA ASN A 341 -7.01 -22.84 22.56
C ASN A 341 -5.64 -22.17 22.37
N CYS A 342 -5.58 -20.83 22.45
CA CYS A 342 -4.36 -20.04 22.28
C CYS A 342 -3.88 -19.49 23.61
N ALA A 343 -2.55 -19.39 23.76
CA ALA A 343 -1.91 -18.77 24.92
C ALA A 343 -0.87 -17.74 24.45
N ILE A 344 -1.36 -16.58 24.01
CA ILE A 344 -0.51 -15.50 23.46
C ILE A 344 -0.27 -14.47 24.55
N ARG A 345 0.96 -14.44 25.07
CA ARG A 345 1.39 -13.55 26.16
C ARG A 345 2.33 -12.44 25.70
N CYS A 346 2.91 -12.56 24.49
CA CYS A 346 3.71 -11.53 23.86
C CYS A 346 2.86 -10.34 23.36
N ARG A 347 3.50 -9.22 23.08
CA ARG A 347 2.83 -8.06 22.44
C ARG A 347 2.82 -8.27 20.92
N ILE A 348 1.64 -8.19 20.33
CA ILE A 348 1.48 -8.16 18.88
C ILE A 348 1.27 -6.70 18.47
N GLY A 349 2.37 -6.03 18.13
CA GLY A 349 2.35 -4.60 17.70
C GLY A 349 2.31 -4.43 16.19
N SER A 350 2.82 -5.40 15.45
CA SER A 350 2.91 -5.43 13.99
C SER A 350 1.82 -6.32 13.40
N PRO A 351 1.53 -6.21 12.10
CA PRO A 351 0.69 -7.17 11.42
C PRO A 351 1.33 -8.55 11.48
N VAL A 352 0.66 -9.45 12.16
CA VAL A 352 1.00 -10.88 12.23
C VAL A 352 -0.12 -11.66 11.58
N LEU A 353 0.22 -12.47 10.59
CA LEU A 353 -0.73 -13.29 9.87
C LEU A 353 -0.96 -14.59 10.65
N MET A 354 -2.20 -14.91 10.94
CA MET A 354 -2.59 -16.16 11.60
C MET A 354 -3.74 -16.79 10.80
N PRO A 355 -3.44 -17.46 9.67
CA PRO A 355 -4.48 -18.01 8.79
C PRO A 355 -5.43 -18.96 9.50
N TYR A 356 -4.88 -19.76 10.42
CA TYR A 356 -5.62 -20.71 11.25
C TYR A 356 -5.22 -20.48 12.72
N PRO A 357 -5.86 -19.54 13.44
CA PRO A 357 -5.42 -19.12 14.76
C PRO A 357 -5.88 -20.03 15.89
N PHE A 358 -5.55 -21.31 15.81
CA PHE A 358 -5.88 -22.30 16.82
C PHE A 358 -4.64 -22.96 17.41
N GLY A 359 -4.62 -23.12 18.74
CA GLY A 359 -3.55 -23.80 19.44
C GLY A 359 -2.19 -23.08 19.43
N ILE A 360 -2.17 -21.79 19.14
CA ILE A 360 -0.94 -21.00 19.09
C ILE A 360 -0.50 -20.62 20.51
N VAL A 361 0.78 -20.88 20.83
CA VAL A 361 1.39 -20.51 22.10
C VAL A 361 2.55 -19.57 21.85
N MET A 362 2.53 -18.38 22.46
CA MET A 362 3.62 -17.41 22.40
C MET A 362 3.87 -16.81 23.78
N GLU A 363 5.08 -16.93 24.30
CA GLU A 363 5.48 -16.43 25.61
C GLU A 363 5.85 -14.95 25.60
N ARG A 364 6.00 -14.37 26.82
CA ARG A 364 6.29 -12.92 26.99
C ARG A 364 7.63 -12.48 26.39
N GLY A 365 8.63 -13.36 26.35
CA GLY A 365 9.96 -13.11 25.82
C GLY A 365 10.02 -13.07 24.28
N VAL A 366 8.91 -13.41 23.60
CA VAL A 366 8.83 -13.40 22.14
C VAL A 366 8.61 -12.00 21.63
N SER A 367 9.38 -11.62 20.62
CA SER A 367 9.22 -10.38 19.86
C SER A 367 9.00 -10.73 18.39
N LEU A 368 7.93 -10.21 17.80
CA LEU A 368 7.56 -10.46 16.41
C LEU A 368 7.78 -9.22 15.55
N GLY A 369 8.42 -9.41 14.41
CA GLY A 369 8.53 -8.43 13.33
C GLY A 369 7.23 -8.23 12.58
N SER A 370 7.28 -7.46 11.49
CA SER A 370 6.15 -7.25 10.58
C SER A 370 5.94 -8.44 9.66
N ARG A 371 4.68 -8.68 9.30
CA ARG A 371 4.29 -9.71 8.32
C ARG A 371 4.80 -11.12 8.65
N VAL A 372 4.96 -11.40 9.93
CA VAL A 372 5.23 -12.75 10.39
C VAL A 372 3.96 -13.59 10.26
N THR A 373 4.08 -14.73 9.61
CA THR A 373 2.99 -15.70 9.50
C THR A 373 3.16 -16.76 10.57
N VAL A 374 2.14 -16.96 11.44
CA VAL A 374 2.14 -18.00 12.44
C VAL A 374 0.95 -18.92 12.20
N MET A 375 1.24 -20.19 11.89
CA MET A 375 0.20 -21.17 11.60
C MET A 375 -0.25 -21.90 12.89
N GLN A 376 -1.33 -22.68 12.75
CA GLN A 376 -1.95 -23.41 13.87
C GLN A 376 -0.94 -24.29 14.62
N HIS A 377 -1.16 -24.41 15.93
CA HIS A 377 -0.36 -25.22 16.84
C HIS A 377 1.13 -24.85 16.93
N ALA A 378 1.53 -23.71 16.38
CA ALA A 378 2.87 -23.21 16.53
C ALA A 378 3.14 -22.76 17.97
N SER A 379 4.36 -23.02 18.47
CA SER A 379 4.77 -22.66 19.82
C SER A 379 6.11 -21.92 19.80
N LEU A 380 6.14 -20.69 20.34
CA LEU A 380 7.31 -19.87 20.50
C LEU A 380 7.54 -19.61 21.99
N GLN A 381 8.64 -20.08 22.52
CA GLN A 381 8.93 -20.07 23.97
C GLN A 381 10.30 -19.47 24.28
N GLY A 382 10.45 -18.88 25.47
CA GLY A 382 11.70 -18.25 25.91
C GLY A 382 11.96 -16.89 25.25
N GLU A 383 13.21 -16.47 25.22
CA GLU A 383 13.65 -15.21 24.63
C GLU A 383 13.91 -15.40 23.13
N VAL A 384 12.98 -14.96 22.28
CA VAL A 384 13.00 -15.14 20.82
C VAL A 384 12.74 -13.83 20.11
N ILE A 385 13.54 -13.53 19.08
CA ILE A 385 13.29 -12.46 18.12
C ILE A 385 12.96 -13.09 16.78
N VAL A 386 11.77 -12.86 16.28
CA VAL A 386 11.36 -13.23 14.92
C VAL A 386 11.34 -11.96 14.07
N GLU A 387 12.15 -11.91 13.04
CA GLU A 387 12.25 -10.77 12.16
C GLU A 387 11.08 -10.69 11.16
N ASP A 388 11.12 -9.70 10.27
CA ASP A 388 10.05 -9.44 9.31
C ASP A 388 9.92 -10.58 8.27
N ASN A 389 8.71 -10.81 7.76
CA ASN A 389 8.39 -11.77 6.69
C ASN A 389 8.69 -13.25 7.01
N VAL A 390 8.88 -13.60 8.26
CA VAL A 390 9.12 -14.99 8.67
C VAL A 390 7.83 -15.80 8.63
N VAL A 391 7.93 -17.05 8.16
CA VAL A 391 6.83 -18.02 8.16
C VAL A 391 7.11 -19.10 9.19
N ILE A 392 6.20 -19.23 10.18
CA ILE A 392 6.22 -20.29 11.19
C ILE A 392 5.14 -21.30 10.81
N GLY A 393 5.55 -22.46 10.33
CA GLY A 393 4.67 -23.52 9.86
C GLY A 393 3.83 -24.17 10.96
N PRO A 394 2.82 -24.98 10.57
CA PRO A 394 1.92 -25.62 11.54
C PRO A 394 2.67 -26.59 12.44
N GLY A 395 2.41 -26.50 13.75
CA GLY A 395 3.05 -27.34 14.76
C GLY A 395 4.52 -27.04 15.00
N ALA A 396 5.11 -26.05 14.35
CA ALA A 396 6.50 -25.67 14.54
C ALA A 396 6.76 -25.19 15.98
N ARG A 397 7.95 -25.50 16.51
CA ARG A 397 8.36 -25.16 17.87
C ARG A 397 9.67 -24.37 17.83
N VAL A 398 9.61 -23.13 18.31
CA VAL A 398 10.81 -22.28 18.48
C VAL A 398 11.06 -22.13 19.97
N VAL A 399 12.19 -22.63 20.42
CA VAL A 399 12.54 -22.66 21.85
C VAL A 399 13.82 -21.86 22.07
N GLY A 400 13.66 -20.62 22.45
CA GLY A 400 14.76 -19.75 22.84
C GLY A 400 15.23 -20.01 24.28
N PRO A 401 16.36 -19.45 24.69
CA PRO A 401 16.86 -19.55 26.04
C PRO A 401 15.91 -18.85 27.02
N MET A 402 15.84 -19.36 28.25
CA MET A 402 15.05 -18.72 29.33
C MET A 402 15.74 -17.47 29.88
N LYS A 403 17.06 -17.38 29.73
CA LYS A 403 17.90 -16.23 30.09
C LYS A 403 19.12 -16.19 29.17
N GLY A 404 19.59 -15.00 28.85
CA GLY A 404 20.76 -14.82 28.01
C GLY A 404 20.47 -14.21 26.63
N PRO A 405 21.34 -14.40 25.64
CA PRO A 405 21.14 -13.86 24.32
C PRO A 405 19.89 -14.48 23.68
N ARG A 406 19.10 -13.66 23.02
CA ARG A 406 17.84 -14.08 22.37
C ARG A 406 18.13 -14.92 21.14
N LEU A 407 17.36 -16.00 20.97
CA LEU A 407 17.34 -16.76 19.72
C LEU A 407 16.73 -15.90 18.61
N ARG A 408 17.40 -15.86 17.47
CA ARG A 408 17.03 -15.01 16.35
C ARG A 408 16.59 -15.83 15.15
N ILE A 409 15.38 -15.54 14.64
CA ILE A 409 14.89 -16.05 13.36
C ILE A 409 15.00 -14.89 12.36
N GLY A 410 15.91 -15.05 11.41
CA GLY A 410 16.26 -14.01 10.44
C GLY A 410 15.12 -13.71 9.47
N ARG A 411 15.19 -12.51 8.88
CA ARG A 411 14.18 -11.98 7.96
C ARG A 411 13.89 -12.95 6.81
N GLY A 412 12.61 -13.17 6.49
CA GLY A 412 12.18 -14.01 5.37
C GLY A 412 12.46 -15.51 5.57
N ALA A 413 12.91 -15.93 6.75
CA ALA A 413 13.14 -17.35 7.04
C ALA A 413 11.82 -18.13 7.11
N THR A 414 11.86 -19.40 6.75
CA THR A 414 10.72 -20.31 6.81
C THR A 414 10.99 -21.46 7.75
N ILE A 415 10.17 -21.59 8.79
CA ILE A 415 10.18 -22.74 9.70
C ILE A 415 9.10 -23.71 9.24
N GLY A 416 9.51 -24.85 8.74
CA GLY A 416 8.59 -25.85 8.16
C GLY A 416 7.68 -26.51 9.22
N PRO A 417 6.67 -27.27 8.76
CA PRO A 417 5.73 -27.95 9.64
C PRO A 417 6.44 -28.88 10.65
N ASN A 418 6.03 -28.79 11.94
CA ASN A 418 6.58 -29.56 13.04
C ASN A 418 8.09 -29.44 13.26
N ALA A 419 8.76 -28.49 12.64
CA ALA A 419 10.18 -28.24 12.85
C ALA A 419 10.42 -27.71 14.28
N VAL A 420 11.57 -28.11 14.86
CA VAL A 420 12.01 -27.64 16.17
C VAL A 420 13.26 -26.81 16.00
N VAL A 421 13.19 -25.56 16.40
CA VAL A 421 14.28 -24.57 16.28
C VAL A 421 14.77 -24.22 17.68
N THR A 422 16.06 -24.43 17.92
CA THR A 422 16.74 -24.14 19.19
C THR A 422 18.00 -23.28 19.00
N GLN A 423 18.30 -22.90 17.76
CA GLN A 423 19.45 -22.08 17.37
C GLN A 423 19.00 -20.98 16.42
N ASP A 424 19.85 -19.97 16.22
CA ASP A 424 19.60 -18.90 15.28
C ASP A 424 19.38 -19.43 13.86
N VAL A 425 18.41 -18.85 13.15
CA VAL A 425 18.14 -19.16 11.76
C VAL A 425 18.54 -17.95 10.91
N PRO A 426 19.42 -18.11 9.92
CA PRO A 426 19.79 -17.03 9.01
C PRO A 426 18.60 -16.43 8.26
N SER A 427 18.77 -15.21 7.72
CA SER A 427 17.76 -14.60 6.87
C SER A 427 17.57 -15.39 5.58
N HIS A 428 16.29 -15.55 5.16
CA HIS A 428 15.88 -16.29 3.97
C HIS A 428 16.19 -17.80 3.97
N ASP A 429 16.57 -18.34 5.11
CA ASP A 429 16.84 -19.77 5.26
C ASP A 429 15.56 -20.57 5.58
N THR A 430 15.60 -21.87 5.31
CA THR A 430 14.46 -22.77 5.52
C THR A 430 14.85 -23.93 6.44
N VAL A 431 14.14 -24.05 7.56
CA VAL A 431 14.31 -25.17 8.49
C VAL A 431 13.18 -26.17 8.29
N VAL A 432 13.51 -27.40 7.94
CA VAL A 432 12.54 -28.48 7.73
C VAL A 432 12.89 -29.69 8.59
N VAL A 433 11.89 -30.53 8.88
CA VAL A 433 12.09 -31.81 9.54
C VAL A 433 12.38 -32.88 8.48
N GLU A 434 13.60 -33.36 8.44
CA GLU A 434 13.97 -34.49 7.57
C GLU A 434 13.62 -35.81 8.29
N LYS A 435 12.77 -36.61 7.69
CA LYS A 435 12.42 -37.95 8.18
C LYS A 435 13.46 -38.94 7.66
N ARG A 436 14.55 -39.19 8.39
CA ARG A 436 15.44 -40.28 8.06
C ARG A 436 14.73 -41.63 8.25
N ARG A 437 14.88 -42.51 7.27
CA ARG A 437 14.47 -43.91 7.37
C ARG A 437 15.20 -44.54 8.54
N LYS A 438 14.46 -44.94 9.56
CA LYS A 438 14.87 -45.64 10.80
C LYS A 438 15.83 -44.84 11.72
N ASP A 439 15.30 -44.44 12.84
CA ASP A 439 15.87 -44.25 14.15
C ASP A 439 16.40 -42.88 14.61
N ARG A 440 16.45 -41.83 13.80
CA ARG A 440 16.74 -40.47 14.35
C ARG A 440 16.08 -39.36 13.51
N VAL A 441 15.37 -38.48 14.18
CA VAL A 441 14.96 -37.19 13.64
C VAL A 441 16.15 -36.24 13.74
N SER A 442 16.70 -35.80 12.63
CA SER A 442 17.70 -34.74 12.61
C SER A 442 17.13 -33.49 11.89
N VAL A 443 17.45 -32.33 12.43
CA VAL A 443 17.14 -31.04 11.79
C VAL A 443 18.28 -30.73 10.84
N VAL A 444 17.97 -30.50 9.58
CA VAL A 444 18.95 -30.07 8.58
C VAL A 444 18.58 -28.67 8.12
N ASN A 445 19.54 -27.78 8.15
CA ASN A 445 19.47 -26.47 7.45
C ASN A 445 19.82 -26.74 5.99
N VAL A 446 18.95 -26.35 5.07
CA VAL A 446 19.15 -26.41 3.62
C VAL A 446 19.43 -25.01 3.10
#